data_a2b76c16e0752cfd89f73499b3b4794c
#
_entry.id   a2b76c16e0752cfd89f73499b3b4794c
#
_cell.length_a   1.000
_cell.length_b   1.000
_cell.length_c   1.000
_cell.angle_alpha   90.00
_cell.angle_beta   90.00
_cell.angle_gamma   90.00
#
_symmetry.space_group_name_H-M   'P 1'
#
loop_
_entity.id
_entity.type
_entity.pdbx_description
1 polymer ?
#
loop_
_entity_poly.entity_id
_entity_poly.type
_entity_poly.pdbx_seq_one_letter_code
_entity_poly.pdbx_strand_id
1 'polypeptide(L)'
;MSSTVADQLLERLSQWGVKRVFGYPGDGINGIMGAMGRRAEAFDYIRVRHEEMAAFMAGAHAKFTGEVGVCLATSGPGAIHLLNGLYDARMDHQPVLAIVGQQAATALGSDYQQEVDLQSLFKDVSAYVETVVSPAQLLHVLDRALRVAVGERQVATVIVPNDVQQMAAPKRQPHEHGHVMSAVGFVQPRPYARDANLEAAAAILNRGRRVAILAGAGALGAHRQLEAVAERLAAGVAKARLGQAAVSDDLPYVTGSIGLLGTRASSMLMSHCDTLLIVGSTFPYSEFLPKAGQARAVQIDLYPRNIGIRYPIDQALLGDAGETLERLLPLLEQKKHGAWRRRVERAVTASREEARRQAEEPADPINPQRVFRSLSEQLPDDAILCGDSGSHTNWYARDIRMRPGMLGSLSGKLATMGSGVPYAIAAKLAYPQRPVVAMVGDGAMQMNGNAELVTVQQYWQRWDSPTFIVLVLNNGDLNQVTWEQRALAGDPEFSPAQEVIDFPYARYADMLGFKGIRVDRPEDIDAAWAEAFAADRPVLLEVVTDPNVPPLPPHISFEQAKHLLGAMLQDDPKRWGVIRQSARQVLARH
;
A
#
# COMPACT_ATOMS: atom_id res chain seq x y z
N MET A 1 32.06 27.60 12.28
CA MET A 1 32.38 26.19 12.58
C MET A 1 32.65 25.47 11.28
N SER A 2 33.56 24.51 11.23
CA SER A 2 33.76 23.68 10.05
C SER A 2 32.51 22.81 9.81
N SER A 3 32.09 22.63 8.56
CA SER A 3 30.99 21.73 8.21
C SER A 3 31.33 20.29 8.61
N THR A 4 30.39 19.60 9.23
CA THR A 4 30.56 18.18 9.63
C THR A 4 30.07 17.23 8.53
N VAL A 5 30.41 15.94 8.64
CA VAL A 5 29.88 14.87 7.78
C VAL A 5 28.35 14.88 7.81
N ALA A 6 27.73 15.08 8.97
CA ALA A 6 26.28 15.20 9.10
C ALA A 6 25.70 16.43 8.34
N ASP A 7 26.38 17.58 8.40
CA ASP A 7 25.97 18.75 7.60
C ASP A 7 26.05 18.47 6.09
N GLN A 8 27.10 17.77 5.64
CA GLN A 8 27.28 17.39 4.24
C GLN A 8 26.25 16.35 3.78
N LEU A 9 25.88 15.41 4.66
CA LEU A 9 24.80 14.45 4.40
C LEU A 9 23.49 15.18 4.09
N LEU A 10 23.08 16.10 4.96
CA LEU A 10 21.85 16.87 4.77
C LEU A 10 21.90 17.75 3.51
N GLU A 11 23.03 18.39 3.26
CA GLU A 11 23.21 19.18 2.05
C GLU A 11 23.03 18.30 0.79
N ARG A 12 23.60 17.10 0.77
CA ARG A 12 23.46 16.18 -0.35
C ARG A 12 22.02 15.67 -0.50
N LEU A 13 21.31 15.38 0.57
CA LEU A 13 19.88 15.03 0.54
C LEU A 13 19.05 16.17 -0.08
N SER A 14 19.32 17.41 0.32
CA SER A 14 18.66 18.60 -0.25
C SER A 14 18.93 18.75 -1.75
N GLN A 15 20.16 18.51 -2.20
CA GLN A 15 20.54 18.49 -3.62
C GLN A 15 19.81 17.41 -4.43
N TRP A 16 19.44 16.28 -3.80
CA TRP A 16 18.60 15.24 -4.38
C TRP A 16 17.09 15.56 -4.32
N GLY A 17 16.71 16.71 -3.79
CA GLY A 17 15.32 17.15 -3.67
C GLY A 17 14.57 16.60 -2.45
N VAL A 18 15.25 15.92 -1.55
CA VAL A 18 14.63 15.43 -0.30
C VAL A 18 14.30 16.62 0.60
N LYS A 19 13.02 16.75 0.93
CA LYS A 19 12.50 17.83 1.80
C LYS A 19 12.02 17.32 3.16
N ARG A 20 11.63 16.03 3.24
CA ARG A 20 11.03 15.42 4.42
C ARG A 20 11.79 14.19 4.87
N VAL A 21 11.97 14.07 6.19
CA VAL A 21 12.60 12.92 6.84
C VAL A 21 11.70 12.47 7.98
N PHE A 22 11.35 11.19 8.00
CA PHE A 22 10.59 10.57 9.08
C PHE A 22 11.54 9.87 10.04
N GLY A 23 11.38 10.05 11.35
CA GLY A 23 12.31 9.40 12.27
C GLY A 23 11.97 9.56 13.75
N TYR A 24 12.74 8.87 14.56
CA TYR A 24 12.73 9.00 16.00
C TYR A 24 14.15 9.33 16.50
N PRO A 25 14.33 10.31 17.40
CA PRO A 25 15.65 10.71 17.87
C PRO A 25 16.26 9.66 18.81
N GLY A 26 17.57 9.54 18.77
CA GLY A 26 18.37 8.72 19.67
C GLY A 26 19.84 9.09 19.59
N ASP A 27 20.64 8.66 20.55
CA ASP A 27 22.04 9.06 20.72
C ASP A 27 22.95 8.66 19.57
N GLY A 28 22.68 7.52 18.91
CA GLY A 28 23.45 7.06 17.75
C GLY A 28 23.35 7.97 16.52
N ILE A 29 22.43 8.96 16.52
CA ILE A 29 22.24 9.93 15.42
C ILE A 29 22.34 11.38 15.87
N ASN A 30 22.91 11.66 17.05
CA ASN A 30 23.01 13.01 17.60
C ASN A 30 23.72 14.00 16.68
N GLY A 31 24.73 13.55 15.93
CA GLY A 31 25.42 14.39 14.93
C GLY A 31 24.47 14.84 13.81
N ILE A 32 23.63 13.92 13.30
CA ILE A 32 22.63 14.21 12.28
C ILE A 32 21.52 15.10 12.84
N MET A 33 21.01 14.81 14.05
CA MET A 33 20.00 15.64 14.71
C MET A 33 20.51 17.07 14.97
N GLY A 34 21.76 17.23 15.38
CA GLY A 34 22.39 18.55 15.53
C GLY A 34 22.50 19.30 14.19
N ALA A 35 22.83 18.60 13.11
CA ALA A 35 22.85 19.18 11.76
C ALA A 35 21.44 19.57 11.29
N MET A 36 20.41 18.75 11.56
CA MET A 36 19.00 19.07 11.31
C MET A 36 18.58 20.36 12.02
N GLY A 37 18.94 20.50 13.31
CA GLY A 37 18.65 21.73 14.07
C GLY A 37 19.29 22.98 13.47
N ARG A 38 20.50 22.87 12.93
CA ARG A 38 21.17 23.99 12.24
C ARG A 38 20.54 24.34 10.87
N ARG A 39 19.75 23.44 10.28
CA ARG A 39 19.10 23.56 8.98
C ARG A 39 17.58 23.33 9.05
N ALA A 40 16.97 23.73 10.17
CA ALA A 40 15.55 23.44 10.47
C ALA A 40 14.58 23.94 9.39
N GLU A 41 14.92 25.01 8.65
CA GLU A 41 14.09 25.53 7.56
C GLU A 41 14.21 24.72 6.25
N ALA A 42 15.26 23.90 6.11
CA ALA A 42 15.52 23.16 4.88
C ALA A 42 14.84 21.78 4.88
N PHE A 43 14.50 21.24 6.04
CA PHE A 43 13.94 19.89 6.19
C PHE A 43 12.73 19.89 7.10
N ASP A 44 11.67 19.23 6.63
CA ASP A 44 10.50 18.87 7.41
C ASP A 44 10.78 17.54 8.13
N TYR A 45 11.27 17.62 9.39
CA TYR A 45 11.50 16.44 10.22
C TYR A 45 10.21 16.04 10.93
N ILE A 46 9.70 14.84 10.59
CA ILE A 46 8.48 14.29 11.20
C ILE A 46 8.87 13.28 12.27
N ARG A 47 8.64 13.66 13.52
CA ARG A 47 8.87 12.78 14.66
C ARG A 47 7.71 11.81 14.83
N VAL A 48 7.96 10.55 14.57
CA VAL A 48 7.03 9.43 14.80
C VAL A 48 6.99 9.00 16.28
N ARG A 49 6.20 8.00 16.62
CA ARG A 49 6.18 7.42 17.99
C ARG A 49 6.97 6.11 18.08
N HIS A 50 7.23 5.46 16.96
CA HIS A 50 8.03 4.24 16.82
C HIS A 50 8.70 4.24 15.44
N GLU A 51 9.92 3.75 15.34
CA GLU A 51 10.70 3.83 14.07
C GLU A 51 10.07 3.02 12.93
N GLU A 52 9.34 1.97 13.23
CA GLU A 52 8.53 1.25 12.26
C GLU A 52 7.58 2.18 11.49
N MET A 53 6.96 3.14 12.22
CA MET A 53 6.09 4.15 11.62
C MET A 53 6.86 5.10 10.69
N ALA A 54 8.12 5.40 11.01
CA ALA A 54 8.96 6.20 10.11
C ALA A 54 9.20 5.47 8.79
N ALA A 55 9.46 4.17 8.82
CA ALA A 55 9.64 3.37 7.62
C ALA A 55 8.34 3.22 6.82
N PHE A 56 7.18 3.02 7.47
CA PHE A 56 5.88 3.03 6.81
C PHE A 56 5.56 4.38 6.16
N MET A 57 5.82 5.49 6.86
CA MET A 57 5.60 6.83 6.31
C MET A 57 6.51 7.11 5.11
N ALA A 58 7.77 6.68 5.16
CA ALA A 58 8.69 6.80 4.02
C ALA A 58 8.20 5.97 2.81
N GLY A 59 7.77 4.74 3.02
CA GLY A 59 7.18 3.89 1.99
C GLY A 59 5.88 4.48 1.41
N ALA A 60 5.01 5.00 2.27
CA ALA A 60 3.76 5.66 1.87
C ALA A 60 4.01 6.97 1.12
N HIS A 61 4.97 7.79 1.56
CA HIS A 61 5.39 8.98 0.82
C HIS A 61 5.75 8.61 -0.62
N ALA A 62 6.58 7.58 -0.80
CA ALA A 62 6.96 7.10 -2.12
C ALA A 62 5.78 6.56 -2.94
N LYS A 63 4.83 5.85 -2.31
CA LYS A 63 3.61 5.34 -2.98
C LYS A 63 2.71 6.45 -3.51
N PHE A 64 2.55 7.54 -2.75
CA PHE A 64 1.62 8.62 -3.11
C PHE A 64 2.25 9.70 -3.97
N THR A 65 3.55 9.99 -3.82
CA THR A 65 4.23 11.07 -4.56
C THR A 65 5.09 10.57 -5.72
N GLY A 66 5.56 9.32 -5.68
CA GLY A 66 6.57 8.80 -6.60
C GLY A 66 8.00 9.25 -6.25
N GLU A 67 8.18 10.11 -5.24
CA GLU A 67 9.48 10.58 -4.76
C GLU A 67 10.11 9.57 -3.80
N VAL A 68 11.43 9.69 -3.56
CA VAL A 68 12.10 8.84 -2.56
C VAL A 68 11.64 9.21 -1.15
N GLY A 69 11.20 8.21 -0.39
CA GLY A 69 10.94 8.35 1.03
C GLY A 69 12.23 8.20 1.85
N VAL A 70 12.40 9.01 2.88
CA VAL A 70 13.60 8.94 3.74
C VAL A 70 13.20 8.72 5.19
N CYS A 71 13.74 7.65 5.80
CA CYS A 71 13.59 7.40 7.23
C CYS A 71 14.93 7.41 7.95
N LEU A 72 14.91 7.80 9.22
CA LEU A 72 16.08 7.98 10.07
C LEU A 72 15.86 7.30 11.43
N ALA A 73 16.81 6.45 11.85
CA ALA A 73 16.77 5.78 13.14
C ALA A 73 18.15 5.76 13.83
N THR A 74 18.12 5.68 15.15
CA THR A 74 19.32 5.47 15.96
C THR A 74 19.87 4.04 15.79
N SER A 75 21.04 3.79 16.36
CA SER A 75 21.67 2.46 16.45
C SER A 75 20.84 1.47 17.29
N GLY A 76 21.19 0.20 17.22
CA GLY A 76 20.59 -0.86 18.03
C GLY A 76 19.08 -1.00 17.82
N PRO A 77 18.25 -0.78 18.86
CA PRO A 77 16.81 -1.01 18.79
C PRO A 77 16.11 -0.15 17.73
N GLY A 78 16.51 1.11 17.54
CA GLY A 78 15.90 1.97 16.54
C GLY A 78 16.10 1.45 15.12
N ALA A 79 17.28 0.93 14.83
CA ALA A 79 17.59 0.29 13.55
C ALA A 79 16.75 -0.98 13.32
N ILE A 80 16.61 -1.82 14.34
CA ILE A 80 15.82 -3.05 14.28
C ILE A 80 14.35 -2.74 14.00
N HIS A 81 13.79 -1.73 14.65
CA HIS A 81 12.39 -1.34 14.50
C HIS A 81 12.01 -0.92 13.08
N LEU A 82 12.94 -0.41 12.26
CA LEU A 82 12.64 -0.01 10.87
C LEU A 82 12.23 -1.19 9.98
N LEU A 83 12.64 -2.41 10.29
CA LEU A 83 12.62 -3.55 9.36
C LEU A 83 11.24 -3.82 8.77
N ASN A 84 10.20 -3.89 9.58
CA ASN A 84 8.86 -4.22 9.07
C ASN A 84 8.38 -3.22 8.00
N GLY A 85 8.50 -1.92 8.27
CA GLY A 85 8.14 -0.90 7.29
C GLY A 85 9.06 -0.86 6.06
N LEU A 86 10.34 -1.22 6.20
CA LEU A 86 11.24 -1.35 5.06
C LEU A 86 10.92 -2.58 4.22
N TYR A 87 10.52 -3.71 4.81
CA TYR A 87 10.02 -4.87 4.06
C TYR A 87 8.75 -4.54 3.29
N ASP A 88 7.83 -3.77 3.88
CA ASP A 88 6.64 -3.29 3.17
C ASP A 88 7.03 -2.48 1.92
N ALA A 89 7.94 -1.51 2.07
CA ALA A 89 8.44 -0.71 0.96
C ALA A 89 9.15 -1.57 -0.10
N ARG A 90 10.02 -2.52 0.31
CA ARG A 90 10.74 -3.41 -0.59
C ARG A 90 9.81 -4.29 -1.41
N MET A 91 8.86 -4.94 -0.75
CA MET A 91 7.95 -5.88 -1.41
C MET A 91 7.00 -5.18 -2.38
N ASP A 92 6.64 -3.94 -2.10
CA ASP A 92 5.80 -3.12 -2.97
C ASP A 92 6.60 -2.22 -3.93
N HIS A 93 7.92 -2.45 -4.05
CA HIS A 93 8.83 -1.75 -4.97
C HIS A 93 8.81 -0.23 -4.79
N GLN A 94 8.89 0.23 -3.56
CA GLN A 94 8.94 1.67 -3.26
C GLN A 94 10.36 2.16 -3.04
N PRO A 95 10.74 3.32 -3.62
CA PRO A 95 12.04 3.92 -3.39
C PRO A 95 12.13 4.47 -1.96
N VAL A 96 12.94 3.84 -1.11
CA VAL A 96 13.16 4.29 0.27
C VAL A 96 14.66 4.30 0.59
N LEU A 97 15.12 5.42 1.17
CA LEU A 97 16.43 5.51 1.78
C LEU A 97 16.27 5.45 3.31
N ALA A 98 16.86 4.43 3.93
CA ALA A 98 17.02 4.34 5.37
C ALA A 98 18.41 4.88 5.76
N ILE A 99 18.46 5.83 6.68
CA ILE A 99 19.69 6.33 7.28
C ILE A 99 19.70 5.86 8.73
N VAL A 100 20.77 5.16 9.12
CA VAL A 100 20.84 4.50 10.42
C VAL A 100 22.12 4.88 11.13
N GLY A 101 22.00 5.25 12.40
CA GLY A 101 23.16 5.43 13.27
C GLY A 101 23.83 4.10 13.59
N GLN A 102 25.09 4.18 14.00
CA GLN A 102 25.86 3.06 14.55
C GLN A 102 26.72 3.58 15.69
N GLN A 103 27.20 2.67 16.54
CA GLN A 103 28.18 2.98 17.57
C GLN A 103 29.46 3.56 16.94
N ALA A 104 30.23 4.29 17.74
CA ALA A 104 31.50 4.85 17.27
C ALA A 104 32.38 3.74 16.67
N ALA A 105 33.05 4.04 15.54
CA ALA A 105 33.87 3.07 14.83
C ALA A 105 34.94 2.41 15.73
N THR A 106 35.43 3.15 16.74
CA THR A 106 36.40 2.65 17.72
C THR A 106 35.80 1.66 18.73
N ALA A 107 34.48 1.59 18.88
CA ALA A 107 33.78 0.69 19.81
C ALA A 107 33.29 -0.60 19.12
N LEU A 108 33.24 -0.62 17.80
CA LEU A 108 32.73 -1.77 17.04
C LEU A 108 33.61 -3.01 17.23
N GLY A 109 32.98 -4.17 17.45
CA GLY A 109 33.62 -5.45 17.71
C GLY A 109 33.98 -5.68 19.18
N SER A 110 33.50 -4.83 20.09
CA SER A 110 33.76 -4.94 21.52
C SER A 110 32.56 -5.41 22.35
N ASP A 111 31.47 -5.80 21.71
CA ASP A 111 30.18 -6.09 22.36
C ASP A 111 29.64 -4.86 23.13
N TYR A 112 29.80 -3.67 22.51
CA TYR A 112 29.38 -2.42 23.11
C TYR A 112 27.85 -2.29 23.18
N GLN A 113 27.36 -1.53 24.16
CA GLN A 113 25.91 -1.29 24.32
C GLN A 113 25.26 -0.86 23.00
N GLN A 114 24.16 -1.51 22.64
CA GLN A 114 23.42 -1.29 21.38
C GLN A 114 24.23 -1.58 20.09
N GLU A 115 25.36 -2.25 20.18
CA GLU A 115 26.06 -2.73 19.00
C GLU A 115 25.26 -3.86 18.33
N VAL A 116 24.96 -3.68 17.05
CA VAL A 116 24.30 -4.67 16.19
C VAL A 116 25.04 -4.71 14.86
N ASP A 117 25.25 -5.88 14.29
CA ASP A 117 25.75 -6.01 12.91
C ASP A 117 24.68 -5.52 11.92
N LEU A 118 24.63 -4.21 11.70
CA LEU A 118 23.64 -3.56 10.86
C LEU A 118 23.81 -3.91 9.38
N GLN A 119 25.02 -4.20 8.92
CA GLN A 119 25.20 -4.64 7.52
C GLN A 119 24.51 -5.97 7.28
N SER A 120 24.68 -6.94 8.16
CA SER A 120 23.96 -8.22 8.08
C SER A 120 22.46 -8.06 8.28
N LEU A 121 22.05 -7.22 9.25
CA LEU A 121 20.63 -6.97 9.55
C LEU A 121 19.85 -6.43 8.35
N PHE A 122 20.41 -5.46 7.63
CA PHE A 122 19.75 -4.81 6.51
C PHE A 122 19.99 -5.49 5.15
N LYS A 123 20.84 -6.50 5.09
CA LYS A 123 21.25 -7.15 3.84
C LYS A 123 20.07 -7.73 3.04
N ASP A 124 19.13 -8.37 3.71
CA ASP A 124 17.96 -8.93 3.00
C ASP A 124 16.96 -7.86 2.58
N VAL A 125 16.70 -6.88 3.43
CA VAL A 125 15.67 -5.87 3.15
C VAL A 125 16.10 -4.80 2.15
N SER A 126 17.42 -4.60 1.93
CA SER A 126 17.95 -3.53 1.08
C SER A 126 18.67 -4.06 -0.15
N ALA A 127 18.48 -3.40 -1.29
CA ALA A 127 19.25 -3.66 -2.51
C ALA A 127 20.68 -3.08 -2.44
N TYR A 128 20.90 -2.12 -1.55
CA TYR A 128 22.21 -1.55 -1.26
C TYR A 128 22.32 -1.23 0.23
N VAL A 129 23.37 -1.73 0.87
CA VAL A 129 23.71 -1.45 2.27
C VAL A 129 25.18 -1.09 2.34
N GLU A 130 25.51 0.04 2.97
CA GLU A 130 26.91 0.44 3.14
C GLU A 130 27.11 1.24 4.42
N THR A 131 28.26 1.00 5.08
CA THR A 131 28.69 1.75 6.24
C THR A 131 29.69 2.83 5.83
N VAL A 132 29.42 4.06 6.19
CA VAL A 132 30.33 5.20 5.98
C VAL A 132 31.45 5.16 7.01
N VAL A 133 32.61 4.67 6.62
CA VAL A 133 33.78 4.50 7.52
C VAL A 133 34.72 5.71 7.54
N SER A 134 34.52 6.68 6.64
CA SER A 134 35.32 7.90 6.60
C SER A 134 34.55 9.07 5.98
N PRO A 135 34.90 10.33 6.33
CA PRO A 135 34.27 11.51 5.76
C PRO A 135 34.30 11.58 4.22
N ALA A 136 35.39 11.12 3.60
CA ALA A 136 35.55 11.16 2.14
C ALA A 136 34.61 10.18 1.39
N GLN A 137 34.09 9.17 2.09
CA GLN A 137 33.23 8.15 1.51
C GLN A 137 31.76 8.60 1.41
N LEU A 138 31.30 9.51 2.28
CA LEU A 138 29.89 9.83 2.44
C LEU A 138 29.18 10.09 1.11
N LEU A 139 29.72 10.99 0.28
CA LEU A 139 28.99 11.49 -0.89
C LEU A 139 28.71 10.38 -1.92
N HIS A 140 29.70 9.55 -2.23
CA HIS A 140 29.49 8.50 -3.23
C HIS A 140 28.63 7.33 -2.71
N VAL A 141 28.69 7.03 -1.40
CA VAL A 141 27.81 6.05 -0.77
C VAL A 141 26.37 6.53 -0.81
N LEU A 142 26.12 7.78 -0.40
CA LEU A 142 24.78 8.36 -0.40
C LEU A 142 24.21 8.49 -1.82
N ASP A 143 24.98 8.99 -2.77
CA ASP A 143 24.56 9.11 -4.17
C ASP A 143 24.24 7.75 -4.79
N ARG A 144 25.03 6.72 -4.48
CA ARG A 144 24.78 5.36 -4.96
C ARG A 144 23.52 4.77 -4.33
N ALA A 145 23.32 4.96 -3.01
CA ALA A 145 22.11 4.53 -2.31
C ALA A 145 20.86 5.14 -2.93
N LEU A 146 20.88 6.46 -3.20
CA LEU A 146 19.74 7.16 -3.81
C LEU A 146 19.51 6.72 -5.26
N ARG A 147 20.57 6.47 -6.07
CA ARG A 147 20.40 5.92 -7.42
C ARG A 147 19.78 4.54 -7.42
N VAL A 148 20.18 3.67 -6.50
CA VAL A 148 19.58 2.34 -6.34
C VAL A 148 18.13 2.48 -5.88
N ALA A 149 17.88 3.30 -4.85
CA ALA A 149 16.52 3.49 -4.36
C ALA A 149 15.57 3.99 -5.46
N VAL A 150 15.91 5.07 -6.16
CA VAL A 150 15.05 5.69 -7.18
C VAL A 150 15.06 4.89 -8.49
N GLY A 151 16.24 4.52 -8.99
CA GLY A 151 16.38 3.88 -10.31
C GLY A 151 15.88 2.45 -10.36
N GLU A 152 16.06 1.70 -9.27
CA GLU A 152 15.63 0.30 -9.17
C GLU A 152 14.32 0.14 -8.38
N ARG A 153 13.75 1.23 -7.83
CA ARG A 153 12.57 1.23 -6.95
C ARG A 153 12.72 0.20 -5.83
N GLN A 154 13.74 0.40 -5.01
CA GLN A 154 14.15 -0.50 -3.94
C GLN A 154 14.45 0.27 -2.65
N VAL A 155 14.63 -0.48 -1.57
CA VAL A 155 15.17 0.06 -0.32
C VAL A 155 16.69 0.11 -0.41
N ALA A 156 17.29 1.21 0.01
CA ALA A 156 18.73 1.36 0.23
C ALA A 156 18.99 1.82 1.66
N THR A 157 20.05 1.32 2.30
CA THR A 157 20.41 1.66 3.67
C THR A 157 21.82 2.22 3.73
N VAL A 158 21.97 3.37 4.40
CA VAL A 158 23.26 3.99 4.68
C VAL A 158 23.47 4.04 6.21
N ILE A 159 24.51 3.39 6.68
CA ILE A 159 24.88 3.30 8.10
C ILE A 159 25.98 4.31 8.36
N VAL A 160 25.77 5.20 9.35
CA VAL A 160 26.73 6.27 9.67
C VAL A 160 27.10 6.20 11.14
N PRO A 161 28.32 5.74 11.49
CA PRO A 161 28.78 5.71 12.88
C PRO A 161 28.77 7.09 13.52
N ASN A 162 28.46 7.14 14.82
CA ASN A 162 28.26 8.37 15.58
C ASN A 162 29.47 9.32 15.54
N ASP A 163 30.68 8.78 15.70
CA ASP A 163 31.92 9.55 15.60
C ASP A 163 32.14 10.11 14.16
N VAL A 164 31.86 9.33 13.13
CA VAL A 164 31.98 9.77 11.73
C VAL A 164 31.02 10.93 11.44
N GLN A 165 29.80 10.93 11.97
CA GLN A 165 28.83 12.03 11.79
C GLN A 165 29.40 13.39 12.20
N GLN A 166 30.26 13.40 13.24
CA GLN A 166 30.82 14.61 13.85
C GLN A 166 32.15 15.04 13.25
N MET A 167 32.82 14.17 12.48
CA MET A 167 34.07 14.49 11.82
C MET A 167 33.89 15.66 10.83
N ALA A 168 34.98 16.41 10.59
CA ALA A 168 34.99 17.48 9.63
C ALA A 168 34.76 16.93 8.20
N ALA A 169 33.82 17.50 7.49
CA ALA A 169 33.58 17.17 6.08
C ALA A 169 34.74 17.66 5.20
N PRO A 170 35.16 16.90 4.19
CA PRO A 170 36.13 17.34 3.21
C PRO A 170 35.62 18.60 2.48
N LYS A 171 36.45 19.64 2.39
CA LYS A 171 36.12 20.88 1.64
C LYS A 171 35.99 20.63 0.14
N ARG A 172 36.69 19.64 -0.39
CA ARG A 172 36.64 19.17 -1.78
C ARG A 172 36.73 17.66 -1.79
N GLN A 173 36.10 17.02 -2.76
CA GLN A 173 36.27 15.59 -2.97
C GLN A 173 37.72 15.37 -3.42
N PRO A 174 38.46 14.42 -2.78
CA PRO A 174 39.83 14.11 -3.17
C PRO A 174 39.86 13.62 -4.64
N HIS A 175 40.88 14.04 -5.40
CA HIS A 175 41.13 13.58 -6.76
C HIS A 175 42.46 12.86 -6.80
N GLU A 176 42.51 11.71 -6.13
CA GLU A 176 43.71 10.91 -5.92
C GLU A 176 43.37 9.44 -6.13
N HIS A 177 44.40 8.60 -6.31
CA HIS A 177 44.23 7.14 -6.41
C HIS A 177 43.53 6.57 -5.17
N GLY A 178 42.49 5.74 -5.36
CA GLY A 178 41.71 5.15 -4.27
C GLY A 178 40.55 6.01 -3.76
N HIS A 179 40.37 7.25 -4.27
CA HIS A 179 39.24 8.11 -3.96
C HIS A 179 38.19 8.12 -5.07
N VAL A 180 36.93 8.26 -4.69
CA VAL A 180 35.77 8.26 -5.59
C VAL A 180 35.12 9.63 -5.57
N MET A 181 34.94 10.24 -6.74
CA MET A 181 34.17 11.47 -6.94
C MET A 181 32.75 11.11 -7.36
N SER A 182 31.76 11.85 -6.86
CA SER A 182 30.36 11.63 -7.16
C SER A 182 29.59 12.94 -7.27
N ALA A 183 28.53 12.94 -8.08
CA ALA A 183 27.63 14.07 -8.28
C ALA A 183 26.17 13.60 -8.35
N VAL A 184 25.23 14.51 -8.11
CA VAL A 184 23.78 14.22 -8.14
C VAL A 184 23.33 13.78 -9.53
N GLY A 185 23.35 14.61 -10.54
CA GLY A 185 23.14 14.37 -11.98
C GLY A 185 22.40 13.09 -12.40
N PHE A 186 21.24 12.78 -11.80
CA PHE A 186 20.47 11.58 -12.09
C PHE A 186 19.18 11.92 -12.85
N VAL A 187 18.87 11.15 -13.88
CA VAL A 187 17.58 11.17 -14.59
C VAL A 187 16.99 9.77 -14.54
N GLN A 188 15.78 9.66 -14.06
CA GLN A 188 15.10 8.37 -14.00
C GLN A 188 14.80 7.85 -15.42
N PRO A 189 15.30 6.66 -15.80
CA PRO A 189 15.02 6.10 -17.12
C PRO A 189 13.57 5.65 -17.23
N ARG A 190 12.97 5.84 -18.42
CA ARG A 190 11.67 5.29 -18.79
C ARG A 190 11.86 4.34 -19.98
N PRO A 191 12.22 3.08 -19.74
CA PRO A 191 12.42 2.11 -20.80
C PRO A 191 11.08 1.78 -21.47
N TYR A 192 11.14 1.41 -22.75
CA TYR A 192 10.00 0.88 -23.50
C TYR A 192 10.41 -0.31 -24.36
N ALA A 193 9.43 -1.15 -24.71
CA ALA A 193 9.67 -2.34 -25.50
C ALA A 193 10.06 -2.02 -26.95
N ARG A 194 10.87 -2.90 -27.58
CA ARG A 194 11.26 -2.77 -28.98
C ARG A 194 10.05 -2.90 -29.91
N ASP A 195 10.06 -2.23 -31.06
CA ASP A 195 8.95 -2.21 -32.01
C ASP A 195 8.52 -3.61 -32.45
N ALA A 196 9.45 -4.51 -32.76
CA ALA A 196 9.13 -5.90 -33.10
C ALA A 196 8.35 -6.65 -31.99
N ASN A 197 8.63 -6.34 -30.71
CA ASN A 197 7.88 -6.94 -29.59
C ASN A 197 6.50 -6.30 -29.45
N LEU A 198 6.37 -5.00 -29.73
CA LEU A 198 5.08 -4.30 -29.76
C LEU A 198 4.19 -4.85 -30.87
N GLU A 199 4.72 -5.07 -32.08
CA GLU A 199 4.00 -5.68 -33.21
C GLU A 199 3.53 -7.10 -32.89
N ALA A 200 4.41 -7.92 -32.29
CA ALA A 200 4.05 -9.28 -31.85
C ALA A 200 2.94 -9.27 -30.78
N ALA A 201 3.02 -8.37 -29.82
CA ALA A 201 1.99 -8.17 -28.80
C ALA A 201 0.65 -7.71 -29.41
N ALA A 202 0.71 -6.72 -30.32
CA ALA A 202 -0.47 -6.24 -31.05
C ALA A 202 -1.14 -7.37 -31.85
N ALA A 203 -0.37 -8.21 -32.53
CA ALA A 203 -0.90 -9.36 -33.27
C ALA A 203 -1.66 -10.35 -32.36
N ILE A 204 -1.19 -10.58 -31.13
CA ILE A 204 -1.91 -11.42 -30.15
C ILE A 204 -3.20 -10.74 -29.71
N LEU A 205 -3.14 -9.47 -29.32
CA LEU A 205 -4.26 -8.71 -28.81
C LEU A 205 -5.35 -8.49 -29.88
N ASN A 206 -4.97 -8.24 -31.13
CA ASN A 206 -5.88 -8.04 -32.26
C ASN A 206 -6.66 -9.32 -32.60
N ARG A 207 -6.03 -10.50 -32.49
CA ARG A 207 -6.69 -11.80 -32.71
C ARG A 207 -7.66 -12.17 -31.59
N GLY A 208 -7.46 -11.67 -30.38
CA GLY A 208 -8.28 -11.96 -29.21
C GLY A 208 -9.75 -11.56 -29.42
N ARG A 209 -10.68 -12.41 -29.02
CA ARG A 209 -12.12 -12.13 -29.10
C ARG A 209 -12.71 -11.72 -27.77
N ARG A 210 -12.11 -12.20 -26.67
CA ARG A 210 -12.53 -11.98 -25.28
C ARG A 210 -11.33 -11.48 -24.48
N VAL A 211 -10.98 -10.21 -24.71
CA VAL A 211 -9.81 -9.62 -24.09
C VAL A 211 -10.12 -9.21 -22.66
N ALA A 212 -9.23 -9.59 -21.74
CA ALA A 212 -9.19 -9.14 -20.36
C ALA A 212 -7.88 -8.36 -20.10
N ILE A 213 -7.95 -7.34 -19.26
CA ILE A 213 -6.79 -6.58 -18.79
C ILE A 213 -6.72 -6.73 -17.27
N LEU A 214 -5.52 -7.03 -16.75
CA LEU A 214 -5.22 -7.00 -15.34
C LEU A 214 -4.28 -5.83 -15.05
N ALA A 215 -4.80 -4.79 -14.39
CA ALA A 215 -4.03 -3.60 -14.02
C ALA A 215 -3.48 -3.71 -12.60
N GLY A 216 -2.17 -3.53 -12.44
CA GLY A 216 -1.48 -3.50 -11.15
C GLY A 216 -0.91 -2.13 -10.80
N ALA A 217 -0.05 -2.07 -9.78
CA ALA A 217 0.59 -0.85 -9.31
C ALA A 217 1.39 -0.12 -10.40
N GLY A 218 2.03 -0.88 -11.31
CA GLY A 218 2.78 -0.29 -12.43
C GLY A 218 1.91 0.47 -13.44
N ALA A 219 0.58 0.32 -13.39
CA ALA A 219 -0.36 1.03 -14.25
C ALA A 219 -0.89 2.34 -13.65
N LEU A 220 -0.56 2.68 -12.39
CA LEU A 220 -1.10 3.85 -11.69
C LEU A 220 -0.86 5.18 -12.43
N GLY A 221 0.28 5.33 -13.10
CA GLY A 221 0.61 6.52 -13.90
C GLY A 221 0.11 6.49 -15.35
N ALA A 222 -0.59 5.42 -15.78
CA ALA A 222 -0.94 5.14 -17.16
C ALA A 222 -2.46 5.07 -17.43
N HIS A 223 -3.28 5.71 -16.58
CA HIS A 223 -4.74 5.59 -16.63
C HIS A 223 -5.34 5.92 -18.00
N ARG A 224 -4.93 7.03 -18.64
CA ARG A 224 -5.44 7.43 -19.97
C ARG A 224 -5.11 6.41 -21.05
N GLN A 225 -3.87 5.92 -21.05
CA GLN A 225 -3.41 4.92 -22.01
C GLN A 225 -4.11 3.58 -21.79
N LEU A 226 -4.31 3.19 -20.51
CA LEU A 226 -5.00 1.97 -20.14
C LEU A 226 -6.48 2.01 -20.59
N GLU A 227 -7.17 3.11 -20.36
CA GLU A 227 -8.55 3.33 -20.83
C GLU A 227 -8.64 3.28 -22.35
N ALA A 228 -7.74 3.97 -23.07
CA ALA A 228 -7.71 3.98 -24.53
C ALA A 228 -7.48 2.56 -25.11
N VAL A 229 -6.57 1.77 -24.53
CA VAL A 229 -6.33 0.39 -24.94
C VAL A 229 -7.53 -0.50 -24.62
N ALA A 230 -8.16 -0.35 -23.46
CA ALA A 230 -9.35 -1.11 -23.07
C ALA A 230 -10.54 -0.82 -24.01
N GLU A 231 -10.75 0.43 -24.40
CA GLU A 231 -11.77 0.82 -25.38
C GLU A 231 -11.44 0.29 -26.78
N ARG A 232 -10.19 0.44 -27.25
CA ARG A 232 -9.73 -0.04 -28.54
C ARG A 232 -9.97 -1.55 -28.70
N LEU A 233 -9.70 -2.33 -27.65
CA LEU A 233 -9.83 -3.78 -27.63
C LEU A 233 -11.22 -4.27 -27.21
N ALA A 234 -12.16 -3.40 -26.87
CA ALA A 234 -13.44 -3.74 -26.24
C ALA A 234 -13.25 -4.68 -25.03
N ALA A 235 -12.19 -4.45 -24.23
CA ALA A 235 -11.76 -5.32 -23.14
C ALA A 235 -12.49 -5.02 -21.83
N GLY A 236 -12.56 -6.01 -20.93
CA GLY A 236 -12.84 -5.81 -19.52
C GLY A 236 -11.56 -5.57 -18.74
N VAL A 237 -11.63 -4.79 -17.66
CA VAL A 237 -10.47 -4.47 -16.83
C VAL A 237 -10.71 -4.90 -15.38
N ALA A 238 -9.86 -5.79 -14.87
CA ALA A 238 -9.76 -6.13 -13.45
C ALA A 238 -8.53 -5.44 -12.83
N LYS A 239 -8.59 -5.16 -11.53
CA LYS A 239 -7.55 -4.44 -10.81
C LYS A 239 -6.95 -5.30 -9.69
N ALA A 240 -5.61 -5.41 -9.66
CA ALA A 240 -4.92 -5.89 -8.46
C ALA A 240 -5.01 -4.83 -7.34
N ARG A 241 -4.91 -5.24 -6.09
CA ARG A 241 -5.17 -4.36 -4.94
C ARG A 241 -4.36 -3.05 -4.96
N LEU A 242 -3.05 -3.12 -5.22
CA LEU A 242 -2.21 -1.92 -5.33
C LEU A 242 -2.45 -1.10 -6.62
N GLY A 243 -3.14 -1.65 -7.60
CA GLY A 243 -3.55 -0.97 -8.83
C GLY A 243 -4.97 -0.41 -8.78
N GLN A 244 -5.59 -0.32 -7.61
CA GLN A 244 -7.00 0.06 -7.46
C GLN A 244 -7.33 1.43 -8.07
N ALA A 245 -6.40 2.38 -8.01
CA ALA A 245 -6.55 3.71 -8.60
C ALA A 245 -6.09 3.80 -10.07
N ALA A 246 -5.68 2.69 -10.71
CA ALA A 246 -5.16 2.71 -12.08
C ALA A 246 -6.21 3.07 -13.14
N VAL A 247 -7.48 2.81 -12.87
CA VAL A 247 -8.61 3.13 -13.77
C VAL A 247 -9.88 3.33 -12.93
N SER A 248 -10.76 4.23 -13.40
CA SER A 248 -12.01 4.55 -12.71
C SER A 248 -12.98 3.38 -12.64
N ASP A 249 -13.57 3.16 -11.45
CA ASP A 249 -14.66 2.20 -11.27
C ASP A 249 -15.99 2.67 -11.88
N ASP A 250 -16.11 3.93 -12.32
CA ASP A 250 -17.32 4.41 -12.99
C ASP A 250 -17.48 3.86 -14.40
N LEU A 251 -16.39 3.45 -15.02
CA LEU A 251 -16.40 2.84 -16.34
C LEU A 251 -17.17 1.50 -16.34
N PRO A 252 -18.07 1.27 -17.28
CA PRO A 252 -18.98 0.11 -17.27
C PRO A 252 -18.29 -1.23 -17.48
N TYR A 253 -17.04 -1.23 -17.89
CA TYR A 253 -16.23 -2.42 -18.17
C TYR A 253 -15.13 -2.67 -17.13
N VAL A 254 -15.03 -1.85 -16.12
CA VAL A 254 -14.12 -2.06 -14.99
C VAL A 254 -14.80 -2.96 -13.97
N THR A 255 -14.24 -4.16 -13.82
CA THR A 255 -14.86 -5.23 -13.02
C THR A 255 -14.53 -5.15 -11.53
N GLY A 256 -13.65 -4.21 -11.13
CA GLY A 256 -13.21 -4.06 -9.75
C GLY A 256 -12.01 -4.94 -9.40
N SER A 257 -11.84 -5.24 -8.12
CA SER A 257 -10.70 -6.02 -7.60
C SER A 257 -10.75 -7.48 -8.02
N ILE A 258 -9.56 -8.10 -8.18
CA ILE A 258 -9.37 -9.54 -8.45
C ILE A 258 -8.93 -10.27 -7.17
N GLY A 259 -9.12 -11.57 -7.10
CA GLY A 259 -8.58 -12.43 -6.06
C GLY A 259 -9.52 -12.65 -4.88
N LEU A 260 -8.95 -12.96 -3.72
CA LEU A 260 -9.68 -13.15 -2.46
C LEU A 260 -10.58 -11.96 -2.10
N LEU A 261 -10.10 -10.75 -2.39
CA LEU A 261 -10.82 -9.49 -2.17
C LEU A 261 -11.67 -9.09 -3.40
N GLY A 262 -11.77 -9.97 -4.40
CA GLY A 262 -12.31 -9.65 -5.72
C GLY A 262 -13.83 -9.66 -5.81
N THR A 263 -14.31 -9.27 -6.99
CA THR A 263 -15.72 -9.26 -7.36
C THR A 263 -16.09 -10.48 -8.23
N ARG A 264 -17.38 -10.81 -8.31
CA ARG A 264 -17.86 -11.84 -9.27
C ARG A 264 -17.61 -11.45 -10.71
N ALA A 265 -17.68 -10.16 -11.05
CA ALA A 265 -17.38 -9.67 -12.38
C ALA A 265 -15.93 -9.94 -12.78
N SER A 266 -14.97 -9.71 -11.87
CA SER A 266 -13.54 -10.02 -12.13
C SER A 266 -13.29 -11.50 -12.29
N SER A 267 -13.94 -12.34 -11.49
CA SER A 267 -13.87 -13.79 -11.65
C SER A 267 -14.45 -14.26 -12.99
N MET A 268 -15.62 -13.76 -13.39
CA MET A 268 -16.21 -14.03 -14.70
C MET A 268 -15.27 -13.59 -15.83
N LEU A 269 -14.65 -12.40 -15.70
CA LEU A 269 -13.72 -11.87 -16.69
C LEU A 269 -12.54 -12.83 -16.90
N MET A 270 -11.87 -13.25 -15.82
CA MET A 270 -10.70 -14.13 -15.89
C MET A 270 -11.04 -15.55 -16.34
N SER A 271 -12.14 -16.12 -15.88
CA SER A 271 -12.53 -17.48 -16.22
C SER A 271 -13.02 -17.66 -17.67
N HIS A 272 -13.33 -16.57 -18.39
CA HIS A 272 -13.88 -16.66 -19.74
C HIS A 272 -13.09 -15.92 -20.83
N CYS A 273 -12.05 -15.18 -20.48
CA CYS A 273 -11.21 -14.52 -21.50
C CYS A 273 -10.43 -15.55 -22.32
N ASP A 274 -10.08 -15.19 -23.56
CA ASP A 274 -9.17 -15.93 -24.45
C ASP A 274 -7.86 -15.20 -24.70
N THR A 275 -7.77 -13.96 -24.20
CA THR A 275 -6.58 -13.12 -24.33
C THR A 275 -6.46 -12.26 -23.08
N LEU A 276 -5.26 -12.26 -22.48
CA LEU A 276 -4.96 -11.54 -21.24
C LEU A 276 -3.82 -10.55 -21.47
N LEU A 277 -4.06 -9.28 -21.12
CA LEU A 277 -3.02 -8.26 -21.01
C LEU A 277 -2.77 -7.94 -19.53
N ILE A 278 -1.57 -8.22 -19.03
CA ILE A 278 -1.16 -7.89 -17.67
C ILE A 278 -0.32 -6.62 -17.73
N VAL A 279 -0.70 -5.59 -16.97
CA VAL A 279 -0.04 -4.27 -16.96
C VAL A 279 0.47 -3.97 -15.56
N GLY A 280 1.79 -4.08 -15.38
CA GLY A 280 2.47 -3.72 -14.14
C GLY A 280 1.94 -4.46 -12.91
N SER A 281 1.70 -5.77 -13.04
CA SER A 281 1.15 -6.59 -11.96
C SER A 281 1.91 -7.90 -11.78
N THR A 282 2.24 -8.19 -10.52
CA THR A 282 2.72 -9.52 -10.06
C THR A 282 1.69 -10.15 -9.11
N PHE A 283 0.41 -9.99 -9.41
CA PHE A 283 -0.69 -10.52 -8.60
C PHE A 283 -0.42 -11.98 -8.15
N PRO A 284 -0.42 -12.29 -6.85
CA PRO A 284 0.20 -13.51 -6.34
C PRO A 284 -0.64 -14.79 -6.49
N TYR A 285 -1.96 -14.66 -6.62
CA TYR A 285 -2.91 -15.78 -6.52
C TYR A 285 -3.29 -16.29 -7.91
N SER A 286 -2.52 -17.26 -8.43
CA SER A 286 -2.71 -17.79 -9.79
C SER A 286 -4.05 -18.49 -10.02
N GLU A 287 -4.69 -19.00 -8.96
CA GLU A 287 -6.01 -19.63 -9.01
C GLU A 287 -7.14 -18.68 -9.45
N PHE A 288 -6.95 -17.37 -9.35
CA PHE A 288 -7.89 -16.35 -9.83
C PHE A 288 -7.58 -15.85 -11.24
N LEU A 289 -6.46 -16.27 -11.82
CA LEU A 289 -6.11 -16.01 -13.21
C LEU A 289 -6.77 -17.04 -14.14
N PRO A 290 -6.77 -16.84 -15.48
CA PRO A 290 -7.24 -17.85 -16.40
C PRO A 290 -6.49 -19.18 -16.22
N LYS A 291 -7.13 -20.30 -16.51
CA LYS A 291 -6.44 -21.61 -16.48
C LYS A 291 -5.29 -21.61 -17.49
N ALA A 292 -4.23 -22.34 -17.21
CA ALA A 292 -3.10 -22.49 -18.12
C ALA A 292 -3.60 -22.98 -19.50
N GLY A 293 -3.17 -22.29 -20.57
CA GLY A 293 -3.63 -22.59 -21.94
C GLY A 293 -5.00 -22.04 -22.33
N GLN A 294 -5.75 -21.42 -21.41
CA GLN A 294 -7.05 -20.83 -21.72
C GLN A 294 -6.92 -19.54 -22.53
N ALA A 295 -5.96 -18.69 -22.20
CA ALA A 295 -5.76 -17.39 -22.82
C ALA A 295 -4.33 -17.21 -23.33
N ARG A 296 -4.18 -16.59 -24.50
CA ARG A 296 -2.90 -16.04 -24.95
C ARG A 296 -2.60 -14.79 -24.14
N ALA A 297 -1.35 -14.62 -23.70
CA ALA A 297 -1.05 -13.57 -22.75
C ALA A 297 0.11 -12.65 -23.18
N VAL A 298 -0.08 -11.36 -22.94
CA VAL A 298 0.91 -10.29 -23.05
C VAL A 298 1.14 -9.69 -21.67
N GLN A 299 2.39 -9.47 -21.27
CA GLN A 299 2.71 -8.82 -20.01
C GLN A 299 3.63 -7.62 -20.20
N ILE A 300 3.26 -6.48 -19.63
CA ILE A 300 4.05 -5.26 -19.52
C ILE A 300 4.58 -5.16 -18.09
N ASP A 301 5.89 -5.11 -17.91
CA ASP A 301 6.53 -4.92 -16.60
C ASP A 301 7.90 -4.24 -16.76
N LEU A 302 8.33 -3.51 -15.73
CA LEU A 302 9.67 -2.91 -15.68
C LEU A 302 10.78 -3.94 -15.40
N TYR A 303 10.44 -5.03 -14.73
CA TYR A 303 11.42 -6.00 -14.23
C TYR A 303 11.34 -7.32 -14.98
N PRO A 304 12.44 -7.76 -15.65
CA PRO A 304 12.46 -9.06 -16.35
C PRO A 304 12.08 -10.24 -15.45
N ARG A 305 12.48 -10.20 -14.19
CA ARG A 305 12.18 -11.23 -13.19
C ARG A 305 10.69 -11.44 -12.89
N ASN A 306 9.84 -10.48 -13.25
CA ASN A 306 8.39 -10.54 -13.01
C ASN A 306 7.63 -11.19 -14.18
N ILE A 307 8.27 -11.28 -15.35
CA ILE A 307 7.62 -11.80 -16.56
C ILE A 307 7.37 -13.30 -16.45
N GLY A 308 6.13 -13.71 -16.69
CA GLY A 308 5.73 -15.11 -16.74
C GLY A 308 5.67 -15.83 -15.40
N ILE A 309 5.91 -15.14 -14.28
CA ILE A 309 6.01 -15.78 -12.95
C ILE A 309 4.64 -16.22 -12.39
N ARG A 310 3.53 -15.68 -12.91
CA ARG A 310 2.17 -15.97 -12.42
C ARG A 310 1.27 -16.61 -13.46
N TYR A 311 1.54 -16.35 -14.72
CA TYR A 311 0.81 -16.88 -15.85
C TYR A 311 1.75 -17.11 -17.04
N PRO A 312 1.59 -18.17 -17.84
CA PRO A 312 2.37 -18.37 -19.06
C PRO A 312 2.18 -17.21 -20.02
N ILE A 313 3.27 -16.57 -20.43
CA ILE A 313 3.25 -15.37 -21.27
C ILE A 313 3.76 -15.70 -22.67
N ASP A 314 2.98 -15.33 -23.70
CA ASP A 314 3.35 -15.48 -25.12
C ASP A 314 4.25 -14.35 -25.59
N GLN A 315 4.03 -13.12 -25.10
CA GLN A 315 4.83 -11.94 -25.44
C GLN A 315 5.09 -11.07 -24.22
N ALA A 316 6.37 -10.84 -23.93
CA ALA A 316 6.81 -9.92 -22.91
C ALA A 316 7.10 -8.54 -23.50
N LEU A 317 6.68 -7.47 -22.81
CA LEU A 317 7.00 -6.09 -23.10
C LEU A 317 7.69 -5.49 -21.86
N LEU A 318 9.02 -5.43 -21.91
CA LEU A 318 9.82 -4.83 -20.84
C LEU A 318 9.83 -3.31 -21.00
N GLY A 319 9.20 -2.59 -20.06
CA GLY A 319 9.15 -1.15 -20.14
C GLY A 319 8.15 -0.51 -19.15
N ASP A 320 8.19 0.81 -19.11
CA ASP A 320 7.19 1.63 -18.42
C ASP A 320 5.80 1.39 -19.03
N ALA A 321 4.78 1.28 -18.19
CA ALA A 321 3.43 0.96 -18.65
C ALA A 321 2.84 2.06 -19.53
N GLY A 322 3.00 3.33 -19.16
CA GLY A 322 2.49 4.46 -19.93
C GLY A 322 3.13 4.57 -21.31
N GLU A 323 4.45 4.57 -21.36
CA GLU A 323 5.23 4.62 -22.61
C GLU A 323 4.95 3.43 -23.53
N THR A 324 4.83 2.22 -22.93
CA THR A 324 4.59 1.00 -23.69
C THR A 324 3.16 0.96 -24.25
N LEU A 325 2.15 1.32 -23.45
CA LEU A 325 0.74 1.36 -23.91
C LEU A 325 0.52 2.44 -24.96
N GLU A 326 1.17 3.62 -24.84
CA GLU A 326 1.08 4.70 -25.83
C GLU A 326 1.62 4.27 -27.19
N ARG A 327 2.74 3.54 -27.22
CA ARG A 327 3.33 3.00 -28.47
C ARG A 327 2.56 1.78 -29.00
N LEU A 328 1.94 1.00 -28.13
CA LEU A 328 1.15 -0.16 -28.52
C LEU A 328 -0.21 0.25 -29.15
N LEU A 329 -0.83 1.32 -28.64
CA LEU A 329 -2.17 1.77 -29.04
C LEU A 329 -2.38 1.93 -30.55
N PRO A 330 -1.49 2.58 -31.32
CA PRO A 330 -1.65 2.73 -32.77
C PRO A 330 -1.56 1.43 -33.56
N LEU A 331 -0.97 0.36 -32.98
CA LEU A 331 -0.86 -0.97 -33.59
C LEU A 331 -2.10 -1.83 -33.35
N LEU A 332 -3.01 -1.37 -32.47
CA LEU A 332 -4.22 -2.11 -32.11
C LEU A 332 -5.37 -1.77 -33.08
N GLU A 333 -6.08 -2.81 -33.50
CA GLU A 333 -7.29 -2.69 -34.30
C GLU A 333 -8.49 -2.29 -33.43
N GLN A 334 -9.34 -1.40 -33.95
CA GLN A 334 -10.56 -1.02 -33.27
C GLN A 334 -11.58 -2.18 -33.30
N LYS A 335 -11.88 -2.74 -32.13
CA LYS A 335 -12.91 -3.78 -32.00
C LYS A 335 -14.28 -3.18 -31.76
N LYS A 336 -15.31 -3.82 -32.34
CA LYS A 336 -16.71 -3.47 -32.10
C LYS A 336 -17.11 -3.88 -30.67
N HIS A 337 -17.95 -3.10 -30.01
CA HIS A 337 -18.59 -3.45 -28.76
C HIS A 337 -19.59 -4.60 -28.94
N GLY A 338 -19.08 -5.83 -29.07
CA GLY A 338 -19.81 -7.05 -29.34
C GLY A 338 -20.37 -7.73 -28.08
N ALA A 339 -20.67 -9.03 -28.24
CA ALA A 339 -21.24 -9.85 -27.17
C ALA A 339 -20.35 -9.92 -25.91
N TRP A 340 -19.01 -9.90 -26.08
CA TRP A 340 -18.08 -9.92 -24.96
C TRP A 340 -18.18 -8.67 -24.09
N ARG A 341 -18.09 -7.48 -24.68
CA ARG A 341 -18.19 -6.20 -23.96
C ARG A 341 -19.52 -6.11 -23.21
N ARG A 342 -20.64 -6.44 -23.86
CA ARG A 342 -21.97 -6.47 -23.21
C ARG A 342 -22.06 -7.49 -22.08
N ARG A 343 -21.36 -8.63 -22.18
CA ARG A 343 -21.30 -9.62 -21.09
C ARG A 343 -20.54 -9.05 -19.88
N VAL A 344 -19.40 -8.38 -20.10
CA VAL A 344 -18.61 -7.74 -19.05
C VAL A 344 -19.44 -6.66 -18.35
N GLU A 345 -20.06 -5.76 -19.09
CA GLU A 345 -20.87 -4.67 -18.56
C GLU A 345 -22.05 -5.17 -17.73
N ARG A 346 -22.73 -6.21 -18.20
CA ARG A 346 -23.81 -6.87 -17.42
C ARG A 346 -23.27 -7.49 -16.12
N ALA A 347 -22.11 -8.13 -16.18
CA ALA A 347 -21.49 -8.70 -14.97
C ALA A 347 -21.09 -7.62 -13.96
N VAL A 348 -20.59 -6.47 -14.43
CA VAL A 348 -20.28 -5.31 -13.57
C VAL A 348 -21.55 -4.79 -12.90
N THR A 349 -22.63 -4.57 -13.67
CA THR A 349 -23.91 -4.12 -13.12
C THR A 349 -24.47 -5.10 -12.09
N ALA A 350 -24.46 -6.40 -12.40
CA ALA A 350 -24.94 -7.43 -11.48
C ALA A 350 -24.09 -7.50 -10.20
N SER A 351 -22.76 -7.39 -10.30
CA SER A 351 -21.87 -7.38 -9.12
C SER A 351 -22.09 -6.16 -8.23
N ARG A 352 -22.34 -5.00 -8.80
CA ARG A 352 -22.64 -3.77 -8.05
C ARG A 352 -23.97 -3.87 -7.32
N GLU A 353 -24.98 -4.42 -7.98
CA GLU A 353 -26.29 -4.62 -7.38
C GLU A 353 -26.25 -5.70 -6.28
N GLU A 354 -25.47 -6.77 -6.46
CA GLU A 354 -25.22 -7.76 -5.41
C GLU A 354 -24.56 -7.12 -4.18
N ALA A 355 -23.48 -6.33 -4.38
CA ALA A 355 -22.80 -5.64 -3.28
C ALA A 355 -23.77 -4.68 -2.54
N ARG A 356 -24.64 -3.98 -3.27
CA ARG A 356 -25.67 -3.11 -2.67
C ARG A 356 -26.61 -3.90 -1.78
N ARG A 357 -27.19 -5.00 -2.26
CA ARG A 357 -28.08 -5.85 -1.46
C ARG A 357 -27.37 -6.44 -0.24
N GLN A 358 -26.14 -6.91 -0.41
CA GLN A 358 -25.34 -7.45 0.69
C GLN A 358 -25.07 -6.41 1.78
N ALA A 359 -24.82 -5.16 1.42
CA ALA A 359 -24.62 -4.06 2.37
C ALA A 359 -25.88 -3.70 3.15
N GLU A 360 -27.07 -3.97 2.59
CA GLU A 360 -28.36 -3.74 3.22
C GLU A 360 -28.82 -4.89 4.14
N GLU A 361 -28.14 -6.06 4.06
CA GLU A 361 -28.50 -7.17 4.95
C GLU A 361 -28.26 -6.80 6.42
N PRO A 362 -29.27 -7.10 7.30
CA PRO A 362 -29.15 -6.77 8.72
C PRO A 362 -28.07 -7.58 9.41
N ALA A 363 -27.33 -6.93 10.30
CA ALA A 363 -26.30 -7.51 11.14
C ALA A 363 -26.42 -6.98 12.58
N ASP A 364 -25.65 -7.50 13.52
CA ASP A 364 -25.74 -7.15 14.92
C ASP A 364 -24.35 -6.80 15.49
N PRO A 365 -24.03 -5.51 15.73
CA PRO A 365 -24.93 -4.36 15.52
C PRO A 365 -24.97 -3.86 14.07
N ILE A 366 -23.84 -3.77 13.36
CA ILE A 366 -23.74 -3.13 12.04
C ILE A 366 -23.07 -4.06 11.04
N ASN A 367 -23.63 -4.12 9.82
CA ASN A 367 -22.98 -4.75 8.68
C ASN A 367 -21.79 -3.90 8.20
N PRO A 368 -20.55 -4.40 8.22
CA PRO A 368 -19.38 -3.63 7.82
C PRO A 368 -19.44 -3.14 6.36
N GLN A 369 -20.10 -3.87 5.45
CA GLN A 369 -20.26 -3.42 4.06
C GLN A 369 -21.03 -2.11 3.95
N ARG A 370 -22.05 -1.91 4.79
CA ARG A 370 -22.83 -0.67 4.82
C ARG A 370 -21.98 0.54 5.16
N VAL A 371 -21.00 0.38 6.06
CA VAL A 371 -20.06 1.46 6.45
C VAL A 371 -19.24 1.93 5.25
N PHE A 372 -18.68 0.99 4.48
CA PHE A 372 -17.86 1.31 3.30
C PHE A 372 -18.70 1.82 2.13
N ARG A 373 -19.89 1.30 1.95
CA ARG A 373 -20.81 1.81 0.93
C ARG A 373 -21.18 3.26 1.19
N SER A 374 -21.60 3.59 2.41
CA SER A 374 -21.91 4.97 2.80
C SER A 374 -20.71 5.89 2.62
N LEU A 375 -19.51 5.43 3.01
CA LEU A 375 -18.27 6.15 2.73
C LEU A 375 -18.09 6.40 1.23
N SER A 376 -18.22 5.37 0.40
CA SER A 376 -18.02 5.46 -1.06
C SER A 376 -18.92 6.50 -1.73
N GLU A 377 -20.14 6.67 -1.23
CA GLU A 377 -21.11 7.64 -1.74
C GLU A 377 -20.80 9.08 -1.32
N GLN A 378 -20.09 9.27 -0.21
CA GLN A 378 -19.78 10.59 0.37
C GLN A 378 -18.31 11.04 0.14
N LEU A 379 -17.45 10.17 -0.39
CA LEU A 379 -16.04 10.53 -0.66
C LEU A 379 -15.92 11.70 -1.63
N PRO A 380 -15.08 12.70 -1.35
CA PRO A 380 -14.66 13.69 -2.34
C PRO A 380 -13.85 13.06 -3.49
N ASP A 381 -13.91 13.66 -4.70
CA ASP A 381 -13.22 13.12 -5.89
C ASP A 381 -11.69 13.18 -5.82
N ASP A 382 -11.15 13.94 -4.89
CA ASP A 382 -9.71 14.06 -4.64
C ASP A 382 -9.26 13.35 -3.35
N ALA A 383 -10.11 12.51 -2.74
CA ALA A 383 -9.80 11.81 -1.50
C ALA A 383 -8.60 10.85 -1.66
N ILE A 384 -7.83 10.73 -0.58
CA ILE A 384 -6.74 9.75 -0.46
C ILE A 384 -7.14 8.69 0.56
N LEU A 385 -7.09 7.43 0.15
CA LEU A 385 -7.54 6.29 0.94
C LEU A 385 -6.36 5.43 1.39
N CYS A 386 -6.23 5.22 2.68
CA CYS A 386 -5.16 4.45 3.30
C CYS A 386 -5.77 3.26 4.04
N GLY A 387 -5.55 2.05 3.53
CA GLY A 387 -6.01 0.83 4.18
C GLY A 387 -4.97 0.24 5.11
N ASP A 388 -5.40 -0.39 6.18
CA ASP A 388 -4.61 -1.32 6.98
C ASP A 388 -4.83 -2.76 6.51
N SER A 389 -4.25 -3.75 7.18
CA SER A 389 -4.47 -5.18 6.93
C SER A 389 -5.49 -5.75 7.90
N GLY A 390 -6.45 -6.50 7.38
CA GLY A 390 -7.55 -7.10 8.13
C GLY A 390 -8.83 -7.25 7.30
N SER A 391 -9.93 -7.64 7.93
CA SER A 391 -11.22 -7.88 7.24
C SER A 391 -11.77 -6.62 6.55
N HIS A 392 -11.51 -5.43 7.08
CA HIS A 392 -11.88 -4.16 6.46
C HIS A 392 -11.31 -3.97 5.05
N THR A 393 -10.17 -4.62 4.73
CA THR A 393 -9.58 -4.57 3.38
C THR A 393 -10.50 -5.22 2.34
N ASN A 394 -11.31 -6.23 2.73
CA ASN A 394 -12.31 -6.84 1.85
C ASN A 394 -13.39 -5.84 1.44
N TRP A 395 -13.89 -5.09 2.41
CA TRP A 395 -14.94 -4.09 2.20
C TRP A 395 -14.40 -2.90 1.41
N TYR A 396 -13.20 -2.42 1.75
CA TYR A 396 -12.50 -1.41 0.95
C TYR A 396 -12.34 -1.85 -0.51
N ALA A 397 -11.99 -3.10 -0.76
CA ALA A 397 -11.77 -3.60 -2.12
C ALA A 397 -13.06 -3.75 -2.96
N ARG A 398 -14.20 -4.02 -2.32
CA ARG A 398 -15.47 -4.35 -2.99
C ARG A 398 -16.46 -3.19 -3.03
N ASP A 399 -16.50 -2.40 -1.96
CA ASP A 399 -17.58 -1.43 -1.73
C ASP A 399 -17.13 0.02 -1.99
N ILE A 400 -15.82 0.31 -2.03
CA ILE A 400 -15.31 1.63 -2.41
C ILE A 400 -15.12 1.71 -3.93
N ARG A 401 -15.71 2.73 -4.54
CA ARG A 401 -15.56 3.06 -5.96
C ARG A 401 -14.47 4.12 -6.11
N MET A 402 -13.36 3.74 -6.76
CA MET A 402 -12.30 4.69 -7.09
C MET A 402 -12.69 5.52 -8.30
N ARG A 403 -12.64 6.84 -8.15
CA ARG A 403 -12.94 7.82 -9.20
C ARG A 403 -11.67 8.54 -9.67
N PRO A 404 -11.69 9.20 -10.84
CA PRO A 404 -10.56 10.01 -11.30
C PRO A 404 -10.15 11.07 -10.26
N GLY A 405 -8.87 11.19 -9.98
CA GLY A 405 -8.34 12.10 -8.97
C GLY A 405 -8.09 11.47 -7.60
N MET A 406 -8.80 10.40 -7.24
CA MET A 406 -8.57 9.70 -5.99
C MET A 406 -7.23 8.94 -6.00
N LEU A 407 -6.60 8.85 -4.83
CA LEU A 407 -5.45 7.99 -4.59
C LEU A 407 -5.81 6.92 -3.55
N GLY A 408 -5.14 5.79 -3.60
CA GLY A 408 -5.37 4.74 -2.60
C GLY A 408 -4.22 3.74 -2.52
N SER A 409 -3.82 3.39 -1.30
CA SER A 409 -2.80 2.37 -1.06
C SER A 409 -2.94 1.71 0.31
N LEU A 410 -2.17 0.66 0.52
CA LEU A 410 -2.04 -0.11 1.75
C LEU A 410 -0.74 -0.92 1.71
N SER A 411 -0.41 -1.66 2.77
CA SER A 411 0.62 -2.69 2.72
C SER A 411 0.15 -3.83 1.80
N GLY A 412 0.77 -3.91 0.61
CA GLY A 412 0.27 -4.79 -0.45
C GLY A 412 0.74 -6.23 -0.31
N LYS A 413 2.01 -6.48 -0.63
CA LYS A 413 2.55 -7.85 -0.62
C LYS A 413 2.92 -8.34 0.78
N LEU A 414 3.39 -7.46 1.65
CA LEU A 414 3.69 -7.83 3.03
C LEU A 414 2.40 -8.04 3.83
N ALA A 415 1.36 -7.28 3.52
CA ALA A 415 0.06 -7.32 4.18
C ALA A 415 0.16 -7.20 5.72
N THR A 416 1.06 -6.33 6.20
CA THR A 416 1.28 -6.12 7.62
C THR A 416 0.21 -5.24 8.24
N MET A 417 -0.20 -5.56 9.45
CA MET A 417 -1.03 -4.69 10.28
C MET A 417 -0.23 -3.46 10.74
N GLY A 418 -0.94 -2.38 11.06
CA GLY A 418 -0.37 -1.14 11.62
C GLY A 418 0.07 -0.11 10.60
N SER A 419 -0.12 -0.36 9.30
CA SER A 419 0.28 0.57 8.24
C SER A 419 -0.72 1.70 7.96
N GLY A 420 -2.01 1.53 8.30
CA GLY A 420 -3.09 2.44 7.88
C GLY A 420 -2.93 3.87 8.37
N VAL A 421 -2.69 4.08 9.67
CA VAL A 421 -2.53 5.42 10.26
C VAL A 421 -1.25 6.11 9.77
N PRO A 422 -0.04 5.49 9.80
CA PRO A 422 1.17 6.13 9.29
C PRO A 422 1.09 6.43 7.79
N TYR A 423 0.42 5.59 6.99
CA TYR A 423 0.17 5.89 5.58
C TYR A 423 -0.67 7.14 5.40
N ALA A 424 -1.74 7.28 6.18
CA ALA A 424 -2.61 8.45 6.13
C ALA A 424 -1.87 9.73 6.57
N ILE A 425 -1.01 9.66 7.59
CA ILE A 425 -0.17 10.78 8.01
C ILE A 425 0.77 11.20 6.88
N ALA A 426 1.47 10.25 6.25
CA ALA A 426 2.38 10.54 5.15
C ALA A 426 1.64 11.14 3.93
N ALA A 427 0.46 10.61 3.60
CA ALA A 427 -0.41 11.14 2.54
C ALA A 427 -0.85 12.57 2.84
N LYS A 428 -1.28 12.85 4.07
CA LYS A 428 -1.72 14.18 4.49
C LYS A 428 -0.59 15.21 4.51
N LEU A 429 0.60 14.79 4.91
CA LEU A 429 1.79 15.65 4.86
C LEU A 429 2.23 15.93 3.41
N ALA A 430 2.04 14.99 2.49
CA ALA A 430 2.34 15.18 1.07
C ALA A 430 1.29 16.07 0.36
N TYR A 431 0.04 15.95 0.76
CA TYR A 431 -1.12 16.65 0.17
C TYR A 431 -1.98 17.31 1.26
N PRO A 432 -1.49 18.39 1.91
CA PRO A 432 -2.14 18.96 3.10
C PRO A 432 -3.55 19.51 2.85
N GLN A 433 -3.91 19.83 1.60
CA GLN A 433 -5.22 20.34 1.20
C GLN A 433 -6.26 19.23 0.93
N ARG A 434 -5.82 17.96 0.70
CA ARG A 434 -6.72 16.87 0.30
C ARG A 434 -7.34 16.16 1.50
N PRO A 435 -8.58 15.67 1.38
CA PRO A 435 -9.16 14.76 2.35
C PRO A 435 -8.39 13.43 2.40
N VAL A 436 -8.10 12.94 3.60
CA VAL A 436 -7.44 11.65 3.81
C VAL A 436 -8.27 10.79 4.74
N VAL A 437 -8.51 9.54 4.36
CA VAL A 437 -9.25 8.56 5.16
C VAL A 437 -8.36 7.32 5.39
N ALA A 438 -8.03 7.05 6.66
CA ALA A 438 -7.46 5.79 7.09
C ALA A 438 -8.59 4.80 7.43
N MET A 439 -8.49 3.56 6.97
CA MET A 439 -9.44 2.49 7.27
C MET A 439 -8.70 1.39 8.00
N VAL A 440 -9.00 1.21 9.28
CA VAL A 440 -8.21 0.41 10.22
C VAL A 440 -9.15 -0.50 11.02
N GLY A 441 -8.72 -1.72 11.33
CA GLY A 441 -9.40 -2.57 12.30
C GLY A 441 -8.95 -2.26 13.74
N ASP A 442 -9.79 -2.64 14.71
CA ASP A 442 -9.51 -2.51 16.14
C ASP A 442 -8.18 -3.16 16.56
N GLY A 443 -7.87 -4.36 16.07
CA GLY A 443 -6.60 -5.03 16.33
C GLY A 443 -5.38 -4.24 15.82
N ALA A 444 -5.46 -3.65 14.62
CA ALA A 444 -4.37 -2.84 14.09
C ALA A 444 -4.21 -1.50 14.84
N MET A 445 -5.31 -0.89 15.27
CA MET A 445 -5.27 0.29 16.14
C MET A 445 -4.58 0.00 17.46
N GLN A 446 -4.88 -1.14 18.09
CA GLN A 446 -4.24 -1.54 19.37
C GLN A 446 -2.78 -1.95 19.20
N MET A 447 -2.40 -2.46 18.03
CA MET A 447 -1.00 -2.84 17.77
C MET A 447 -0.08 -1.61 17.81
N ASN A 448 -0.36 -0.54 17.07
CA ASN A 448 0.47 0.66 17.01
C ASN A 448 -0.28 1.94 16.56
N GLY A 449 -1.49 1.82 16.01
CA GLY A 449 -2.25 2.96 15.49
C GLY A 449 -2.61 3.99 16.57
N ASN A 450 -2.97 3.54 17.77
CA ASN A 450 -3.31 4.43 18.89
C ASN A 450 -2.14 5.35 19.26
N ALA A 451 -0.92 4.83 19.31
CA ALA A 451 0.26 5.64 19.62
C ALA A 451 0.52 6.69 18.53
N GLU A 452 0.28 6.33 17.26
CA GLU A 452 0.60 7.22 16.14
C GLU A 452 -0.41 8.37 15.98
N LEU A 453 -1.60 8.30 16.59
CA LEU A 453 -2.51 9.44 16.70
C LEU A 453 -1.88 10.64 17.43
N VAL A 454 -0.91 10.41 18.32
CA VAL A 454 -0.14 11.48 18.95
C VAL A 454 0.71 12.25 17.92
N THR A 455 1.16 11.58 16.86
CA THR A 455 1.83 12.26 15.74
C THR A 455 0.84 13.12 14.96
N VAL A 456 -0.39 12.66 14.72
CA VAL A 456 -1.46 13.48 14.12
C VAL A 456 -1.69 14.73 14.99
N GLN A 457 -1.84 14.55 16.29
CA GLN A 457 -2.04 15.67 17.23
C GLN A 457 -0.91 16.71 17.18
N GLN A 458 0.33 16.27 16.95
CA GLN A 458 1.47 17.17 16.87
C GLN A 458 1.49 18.01 15.59
N TYR A 459 0.95 17.50 14.48
CA TYR A 459 1.17 18.10 13.16
C TYR A 459 -0.08 18.60 12.44
N TRP A 460 -1.30 18.21 12.84
CA TRP A 460 -2.50 18.49 12.08
C TRP A 460 -2.80 19.98 11.86
N GLN A 461 -2.40 20.86 12.80
CA GLN A 461 -2.60 22.30 12.66
C GLN A 461 -1.75 22.93 11.54
N ARG A 462 -0.81 22.18 10.96
CA ARG A 462 0.02 22.59 9.82
C ARG A 462 -0.64 22.28 8.47
N TRP A 463 -1.77 21.57 8.48
CA TRP A 463 -2.46 21.18 7.26
C TRP A 463 -3.42 22.26 6.78
N ASP A 464 -3.50 22.43 5.43
CA ASP A 464 -4.38 23.41 4.80
C ASP A 464 -5.86 23.04 4.94
N SER A 465 -6.17 21.75 5.03
CA SER A 465 -7.50 21.21 5.29
C SER A 465 -7.45 20.29 6.52
N PRO A 466 -8.39 20.40 7.46
CA PRO A 466 -8.42 19.55 8.65
C PRO A 466 -8.93 18.14 8.37
N THR A 467 -9.48 17.86 7.18
CA THR A 467 -10.12 16.59 6.86
C THR A 467 -9.11 15.45 6.85
N PHE A 468 -9.00 14.81 7.99
CA PHE A 468 -8.21 13.60 8.26
C PHE A 468 -9.08 12.70 9.13
N ILE A 469 -9.53 11.58 8.57
CA ILE A 469 -10.49 10.69 9.22
C ILE A 469 -9.84 9.33 9.42
N VAL A 470 -9.87 8.82 10.64
CA VAL A 470 -9.51 7.44 10.96
C VAL A 470 -10.80 6.68 11.24
N LEU A 471 -11.22 5.84 10.29
CA LEU A 471 -12.27 4.85 10.50
C LEU A 471 -11.68 3.67 11.28
N VAL A 472 -12.21 3.39 12.44
CA VAL A 472 -11.92 2.16 13.20
C VAL A 472 -13.12 1.23 13.10
N LEU A 473 -12.96 0.10 12.42
CA LEU A 473 -13.93 -1.00 12.49
C LEU A 473 -13.68 -1.78 13.78
N ASN A 474 -14.53 -1.53 14.77
CA ASN A 474 -14.50 -2.19 16.07
C ASN A 474 -15.43 -3.40 16.05
N ASN A 475 -14.88 -4.59 15.80
CA ASN A 475 -15.64 -5.84 15.79
C ASN A 475 -15.23 -6.82 16.92
N GLY A 476 -14.26 -6.44 17.76
CA GLY A 476 -13.79 -7.26 18.89
C GLY A 476 -13.09 -8.55 18.48
N ASP A 477 -12.57 -8.64 17.25
CA ASP A 477 -12.04 -9.89 16.70
C ASP A 477 -10.92 -9.63 15.69
N LEU A 478 -9.82 -10.40 15.74
CA LEU A 478 -8.86 -10.49 14.64
C LEU A 478 -9.49 -11.18 13.42
N ASN A 479 -10.54 -10.59 12.95
CA ASN A 479 -11.60 -11.17 12.15
C ASN A 479 -11.12 -11.85 10.85
N GLN A 480 -10.12 -11.29 10.17
CA GLN A 480 -9.55 -11.91 8.97
C GLN A 480 -8.92 -13.28 9.31
N VAL A 481 -8.15 -13.34 10.41
CA VAL A 481 -7.49 -14.57 10.87
C VAL A 481 -8.53 -15.59 11.33
N THR A 482 -9.55 -15.16 12.07
CA THR A 482 -10.64 -16.01 12.53
C THR A 482 -11.38 -16.67 11.36
N TRP A 483 -11.69 -15.90 10.32
CA TRP A 483 -12.35 -16.44 9.13
C TRP A 483 -11.44 -17.34 8.28
N GLU A 484 -10.14 -17.03 8.18
CA GLU A 484 -9.17 -17.89 7.50
C GLU A 484 -9.01 -19.22 8.25
N GLN A 485 -8.94 -19.22 9.58
CA GLN A 485 -8.91 -20.43 10.38
C GLN A 485 -10.14 -21.30 10.12
N ARG A 486 -11.34 -20.74 10.13
CA ARG A 486 -12.58 -21.45 9.84
C ARG A 486 -12.64 -22.02 8.42
N ALA A 487 -12.28 -21.18 7.42
CA ALA A 487 -12.49 -21.51 6.01
C ALA A 487 -11.34 -22.28 5.36
N LEU A 488 -10.10 -22.12 5.84
CA LEU A 488 -8.92 -22.77 5.27
C LEU A 488 -8.46 -23.97 6.10
N ALA A 489 -8.37 -23.83 7.42
CA ALA A 489 -7.94 -24.91 8.31
C ALA A 489 -9.10 -25.84 8.73
N GLY A 490 -10.33 -25.33 8.80
CA GLY A 490 -11.51 -26.10 9.25
C GLY A 490 -11.65 -26.14 10.76
N ASP A 491 -10.93 -25.27 11.48
CA ASP A 491 -10.93 -25.20 12.94
C ASP A 491 -11.82 -24.05 13.46
N PRO A 492 -12.45 -24.22 14.64
CA PRO A 492 -13.23 -23.17 15.28
C PRO A 492 -12.35 -22.01 15.75
N GLU A 493 -12.97 -20.88 16.06
CA GLU A 493 -12.31 -19.72 16.67
C GLU A 493 -11.61 -20.11 17.98
N PHE A 494 -10.39 -19.64 18.18
CA PHE A 494 -9.66 -19.69 19.43
C PHE A 494 -9.69 -18.32 20.11
N SER A 495 -10.79 -18.01 20.80
CA SER A 495 -11.05 -16.70 21.41
C SER A 495 -9.89 -16.11 22.21
N PRO A 496 -9.11 -16.88 23.02
CA PRO A 496 -7.99 -16.31 23.76
C PRO A 496 -6.90 -15.65 22.90
N ALA A 497 -6.80 -16.02 21.62
CA ALA A 497 -5.83 -15.46 20.69
C ALA A 497 -6.45 -14.45 19.71
N GLN A 498 -7.75 -14.51 19.45
CA GLN A 498 -8.41 -13.77 18.39
C GLN A 498 -9.33 -12.66 18.88
N GLU A 499 -9.81 -12.75 20.12
CA GLU A 499 -10.59 -11.67 20.74
C GLU A 499 -9.75 -10.39 20.91
N VAL A 500 -10.31 -9.26 20.50
CA VAL A 500 -9.74 -7.92 20.68
C VAL A 500 -10.54 -7.21 21.77
N ILE A 501 -9.82 -6.71 22.78
CA ILE A 501 -10.42 -6.00 23.92
C ILE A 501 -11.11 -4.72 23.41
N ASP A 502 -12.32 -4.45 23.90
CA ASP A 502 -13.01 -3.18 23.60
C ASP A 502 -12.20 -1.99 24.15
N PHE A 503 -11.88 -1.06 23.27
CA PHE A 503 -11.13 0.14 23.60
C PHE A 503 -11.96 1.36 23.19
N PRO A 504 -12.09 2.40 24.05
CA PRO A 504 -12.94 3.55 23.78
C PRO A 504 -12.27 4.52 22.79
N TYR A 505 -12.16 4.15 21.51
CA TYR A 505 -11.41 4.90 20.48
C TYR A 505 -11.93 6.32 20.30
N ALA A 506 -13.24 6.52 20.23
CA ALA A 506 -13.84 7.85 20.09
C ALA A 506 -13.49 8.74 21.28
N ARG A 507 -13.54 8.23 22.52
CA ARG A 507 -13.15 8.99 23.72
C ARG A 507 -11.67 9.31 23.73
N TYR A 508 -10.84 8.37 23.28
CA TYR A 508 -9.39 8.60 23.17
C TYR A 508 -9.09 9.73 22.18
N ALA A 509 -9.81 9.79 21.07
CA ALA A 509 -9.71 10.89 20.10
C ALA A 509 -10.07 12.25 20.75
N ASP A 510 -11.14 12.30 21.54
CA ASP A 510 -11.52 13.52 22.26
C ASP A 510 -10.43 13.99 23.24
N MET A 511 -9.77 13.05 23.92
CA MET A 511 -8.64 13.37 24.81
C MET A 511 -7.43 13.97 24.07
N LEU A 512 -7.25 13.64 22.78
CA LEU A 512 -6.22 14.22 21.91
C LEU A 512 -6.66 15.55 21.27
N GLY A 513 -7.90 16.02 21.54
CA GLY A 513 -8.45 17.23 20.95
C GLY A 513 -9.01 17.04 19.52
N PHE A 514 -9.19 15.81 19.09
CA PHE A 514 -9.87 15.45 17.85
C PHE A 514 -11.38 15.40 18.06
N LYS A 515 -12.12 15.06 17.03
CA LYS A 515 -13.53 14.74 17.13
C LYS A 515 -13.71 13.23 17.15
N GLY A 516 -14.18 12.70 18.28
CA GLY A 516 -14.55 11.30 18.42
C GLY A 516 -16.01 11.10 18.04
N ILE A 517 -16.29 10.14 17.15
CA ILE A 517 -17.65 9.74 16.77
C ILE A 517 -17.76 8.23 16.96
N ARG A 518 -18.74 7.76 17.75
CA ARG A 518 -19.03 6.33 17.90
C ARG A 518 -20.40 6.01 17.30
N VAL A 519 -20.43 4.97 16.46
CA VAL A 519 -21.64 4.50 15.79
C VAL A 519 -21.84 3.02 16.12
N ASP A 520 -23.00 2.68 16.68
CA ASP A 520 -23.41 1.31 17.00
C ASP A 520 -24.83 0.99 16.45
N ARG A 521 -25.43 1.90 15.68
CA ARG A 521 -26.71 1.73 15.00
C ARG A 521 -26.57 2.00 13.51
N PRO A 522 -27.12 1.14 12.65
CA PRO A 522 -26.95 1.27 11.19
C PRO A 522 -27.57 2.54 10.59
N GLU A 523 -28.59 3.10 11.20
CA GLU A 523 -29.26 4.33 10.75
C GLU A 523 -28.42 5.60 10.94
N ASP A 524 -27.42 5.57 11.83
CA ASP A 524 -26.58 6.74 12.14
C ASP A 524 -25.33 6.83 11.22
N ILE A 525 -25.03 5.82 10.39
CA ILE A 525 -23.81 5.74 9.58
C ILE A 525 -23.68 6.92 8.62
N ASP A 526 -24.74 7.24 7.87
CA ASP A 526 -24.70 8.29 6.85
C ASP A 526 -24.48 9.67 7.47
N ALA A 527 -25.16 9.93 8.59
CA ALA A 527 -24.99 11.17 9.35
C ALA A 527 -23.59 11.28 9.96
N ALA A 528 -23.03 10.17 10.46
CA ALA A 528 -21.69 10.13 11.04
C ALA A 528 -20.59 10.43 9.99
N TRP A 529 -20.70 9.91 8.78
CA TRP A 529 -19.80 10.26 7.70
C TRP A 529 -19.91 11.73 7.29
N ALA A 530 -21.14 12.23 7.13
CA ALA A 530 -21.37 13.65 6.82
C ALA A 530 -20.77 14.56 7.90
N GLU A 531 -20.94 14.21 9.19
CA GLU A 531 -20.36 14.91 10.33
C GLU A 531 -18.82 14.84 10.32
N ALA A 532 -18.26 13.68 9.98
CA ALA A 532 -16.80 13.49 9.91
C ALA A 532 -16.17 14.34 8.79
N PHE A 533 -16.78 14.40 7.61
CA PHE A 533 -16.28 15.23 6.50
C PHE A 533 -16.46 16.74 6.75
N ALA A 534 -17.45 17.14 7.55
CA ALA A 534 -17.71 18.54 7.89
C ALA A 534 -16.89 19.04 9.10
N ALA A 535 -16.12 18.19 9.75
CA ALA A 535 -15.38 18.54 10.97
C ALA A 535 -14.25 19.55 10.70
N ASP A 536 -14.03 20.45 11.68
CA ASP A 536 -12.97 21.47 11.67
C ASP A 536 -11.62 20.97 12.21
N ARG A 537 -11.53 19.68 12.53
CA ARG A 537 -10.36 19.00 13.11
C ARG A 537 -10.32 17.54 12.70
N PRO A 538 -9.19 16.82 12.91
CA PRO A 538 -9.12 15.37 12.67
C PRO A 538 -10.24 14.61 13.39
N VAL A 539 -10.72 13.54 12.75
CA VAL A 539 -11.82 12.71 13.25
C VAL A 539 -11.35 11.28 13.46
N LEU A 540 -11.76 10.66 14.55
CA LEU A 540 -11.78 9.21 14.67
C LEU A 540 -13.24 8.76 14.71
N LEU A 541 -13.62 8.02 13.68
CA LEU A 541 -14.94 7.42 13.54
C LEU A 541 -14.85 5.94 13.94
N GLU A 542 -15.33 5.62 15.14
CA GLU A 542 -15.45 4.27 15.68
C GLU A 542 -16.79 3.69 15.26
N VAL A 543 -16.78 2.59 14.50
CA VAL A 543 -18.02 1.91 14.09
C VAL A 543 -17.99 0.48 14.62
N VAL A 544 -18.97 0.15 15.47
CA VAL A 544 -19.12 -1.19 16.03
C VAL A 544 -19.81 -2.11 15.01
N THR A 545 -19.11 -3.17 14.60
CA THR A 545 -19.59 -4.03 13.51
C THR A 545 -19.69 -5.50 13.91
N ASP A 546 -20.53 -6.25 13.20
CA ASP A 546 -20.76 -7.69 13.42
C ASP A 546 -19.57 -8.52 12.88
N PRO A 547 -18.80 -9.21 13.74
CA PRO A 547 -17.70 -10.08 13.31
C PRO A 547 -18.17 -11.31 12.52
N ASN A 548 -19.46 -11.63 12.56
CA ASN A 548 -20.03 -12.81 11.90
C ASN A 548 -20.37 -12.56 10.42
N VAL A 549 -20.31 -11.33 9.94
CA VAL A 549 -20.49 -11.04 8.51
C VAL A 549 -19.26 -11.53 7.75
N PRO A 550 -19.42 -12.52 6.83
CA PRO A 550 -18.29 -13.19 6.20
C PRO A 550 -17.52 -12.27 5.24
N PRO A 551 -16.21 -12.05 5.45
CA PRO A 551 -15.35 -11.35 4.50
C PRO A 551 -14.98 -12.20 3.28
N LEU A 552 -15.58 -13.37 3.13
CA LEU A 552 -15.25 -14.39 2.16
C LEU A 552 -15.40 -13.89 0.72
N PRO A 553 -14.55 -14.38 -0.21
CA PRO A 553 -14.66 -14.07 -1.62
C PRO A 553 -15.98 -14.57 -2.19
N PRO A 554 -16.47 -13.97 -3.29
CA PRO A 554 -17.70 -14.40 -3.94
C PRO A 554 -17.64 -15.85 -4.51
N HIS A 555 -16.44 -16.45 -4.53
CA HIS A 555 -16.19 -17.83 -4.98
C HIS A 555 -15.48 -18.59 -3.87
N ILE A 556 -16.26 -19.17 -2.99
CA ILE A 556 -15.77 -20.16 -2.01
C ILE A 556 -15.64 -21.49 -2.75
N SER A 557 -14.49 -22.14 -2.65
CA SER A 557 -14.33 -23.52 -3.15
C SER A 557 -15.18 -24.48 -2.32
N PHE A 558 -15.50 -25.64 -2.90
CA PHE A 558 -16.22 -26.70 -2.17
C PHE A 558 -15.47 -27.13 -0.89
N GLU A 559 -14.14 -27.20 -0.95
CA GLU A 559 -13.30 -27.52 0.21
C GLU A 559 -13.40 -26.44 1.30
N GLN A 560 -13.36 -25.16 0.93
CA GLN A 560 -13.53 -24.07 1.89
C GLN A 560 -14.92 -24.08 2.54
N ALA A 561 -15.97 -24.37 1.78
CA ALA A 561 -17.30 -24.52 2.33
C ALA A 561 -17.40 -25.73 3.29
N LYS A 562 -16.75 -26.84 2.96
CA LYS A 562 -16.67 -28.04 3.82
C LYS A 562 -15.90 -27.75 5.11
N HIS A 563 -14.76 -27.06 5.02
CA HIS A 563 -13.98 -26.66 6.19
C HIS A 563 -14.79 -25.74 7.12
N LEU A 564 -15.44 -24.71 6.55
CA LEU A 564 -16.30 -23.82 7.34
C LEU A 564 -17.41 -24.58 8.07
N LEU A 565 -18.07 -25.51 7.39
CA LEU A 565 -19.08 -26.37 8.03
C LEU A 565 -18.46 -27.27 9.10
N GLY A 566 -17.26 -27.80 8.88
CA GLY A 566 -16.50 -28.61 9.85
C GLY A 566 -16.21 -27.80 11.12
N ALA A 567 -15.73 -26.56 10.99
CA ALA A 567 -15.50 -25.67 12.13
C ALA A 567 -16.78 -25.40 12.93
N MET A 568 -17.92 -25.17 12.25
CA MET A 568 -19.21 -24.97 12.93
C MET A 568 -19.69 -26.19 13.67
N LEU A 569 -19.36 -27.40 13.23
CA LEU A 569 -19.71 -28.66 13.88
C LEU A 569 -18.83 -28.99 15.11
N GLN A 570 -17.66 -28.36 15.21
CA GLN A 570 -16.69 -28.52 16.30
C GLN A 570 -16.87 -27.50 17.44
N ASP A 571 -18.11 -27.01 17.66
CA ASP A 571 -18.48 -26.09 18.73
C ASP A 571 -17.81 -24.68 18.66
N ASP A 572 -17.68 -24.13 17.44
CA ASP A 572 -17.28 -22.73 17.28
C ASP A 572 -18.14 -21.79 18.15
N PRO A 573 -17.55 -20.91 18.98
CA PRO A 573 -18.29 -20.09 19.94
C PRO A 573 -19.32 -19.16 19.29
N LYS A 574 -19.10 -18.75 18.04
CA LYS A 574 -19.97 -17.85 17.28
C LYS A 574 -20.77 -18.57 16.18
N ARG A 575 -20.84 -19.92 16.19
CA ARG A 575 -21.42 -20.75 15.10
C ARG A 575 -22.78 -20.29 14.59
N TRP A 576 -23.71 -19.94 15.47
CA TRP A 576 -25.06 -19.53 15.07
C TRP A 576 -25.09 -18.17 14.37
N GLY A 577 -24.24 -17.23 14.81
CA GLY A 577 -24.05 -15.95 14.14
C GLY A 577 -23.47 -16.12 12.74
N VAL A 578 -22.41 -16.91 12.62
CA VAL A 578 -21.72 -17.24 11.36
C VAL A 578 -22.67 -17.91 10.36
N ILE A 579 -23.44 -18.94 10.79
CA ILE A 579 -24.40 -19.64 9.93
C ILE A 579 -25.49 -18.67 9.45
N ARG A 580 -26.05 -17.88 10.36
CA ARG A 580 -27.11 -16.92 10.04
C ARG A 580 -26.64 -15.87 9.05
N GLN A 581 -25.49 -15.25 9.28
CA GLN A 581 -24.96 -14.20 8.40
C GLN A 581 -24.50 -14.77 7.04
N SER A 582 -23.88 -15.96 7.04
CA SER A 582 -23.51 -16.62 5.79
C SER A 582 -24.74 -16.94 4.93
N ALA A 583 -25.82 -17.42 5.54
CA ALA A 583 -27.08 -17.68 4.83
C ALA A 583 -27.70 -16.40 4.24
N ARG A 584 -27.74 -15.30 5.01
CA ARG A 584 -28.23 -13.98 4.55
C ARG A 584 -27.42 -13.48 3.36
N GLN A 585 -26.08 -13.50 3.46
CA GLN A 585 -25.21 -13.06 2.38
C GLN A 585 -25.34 -13.90 1.10
N VAL A 586 -25.60 -15.21 1.24
CA VAL A 586 -25.89 -16.09 0.08
C VAL A 586 -27.23 -15.76 -0.53
N LEU A 587 -28.28 -15.56 0.27
CA LEU A 587 -29.62 -15.22 -0.23
C LEU A 587 -29.64 -13.84 -0.92
N ALA A 588 -28.90 -12.88 -0.43
CA ALA A 588 -28.77 -11.54 -1.05
C ALA A 588 -28.10 -11.58 -2.45
N ARG A 589 -27.48 -12.70 -2.83
CA ARG A 589 -26.92 -12.91 -4.20
C ARG A 589 -27.98 -13.13 -5.27
N HIS A 590 -29.16 -13.54 -4.89
CA HIS A 590 -30.30 -13.84 -5.79
C HIS A 590 -31.40 -12.77 -5.68
#